data_5620166d093e6f32382f951854dd2757
#
_entry.id   5620166d093e6f32382f951854dd2757
#
_cell.length_a   1.000
_cell.length_b   1.000
_cell.length_c   1.000
_cell.angle_alpha   90.00
_cell.angle_beta   90.00
_cell.angle_gamma   90.00
#
_symmetry.space_group_name_H-M   'P 1'
#
loop_
_entity.id
_entity.type
_entity.pdbx_description
1 polymer ?
#
loop_
_entity_poly.entity_id
_entity_poly.type
_entity_poly.pdbx_seq_one_letter_code
_entity_poly.pdbx_strand_id
1 'polypeptide(L)'
;MENKAKIIGIAPQLVVEDVVKTAEYYRDVLGFRIIGYFLDPPVYAMVERDGFQIHFGKSDAGSVHINENIRKGIADVIIWVPEIDGFYEELVSKNADIAEGIVQRIYGSREFVIRDCDGHKILVGD
;
A
#
# COMPACT_ATOMS: atom_id res chain seq x y z
N MET A 1 -37.54 -14.84 5.88
CA MET A 1 -36.10 -14.73 6.16
C MET A 1 -35.35 -14.22 4.93
N GLU A 2 -34.51 -13.27 5.14
CA GLU A 2 -33.69 -12.72 4.05
C GLU A 2 -32.29 -13.27 4.10
N ASN A 3 -31.79 -13.69 2.94
CA ASN A 3 -30.39 -13.98 2.76
C ASN A 3 -29.72 -12.70 2.26
N LYS A 4 -28.83 -12.15 3.06
CA LYS A 4 -28.08 -10.97 2.68
C LYS A 4 -26.67 -11.37 2.25
N ALA A 5 -26.24 -10.84 1.11
CA ALA A 5 -24.88 -10.99 0.70
C ALA A 5 -23.96 -10.29 1.70
N LYS A 6 -22.79 -10.88 1.95
CA LYS A 6 -21.77 -10.32 2.85
C LYS A 6 -20.50 -10.08 2.09
N ILE A 7 -19.86 -8.95 2.35
CA ILE A 7 -18.51 -8.70 1.88
C ILE A 7 -17.56 -9.49 2.77
N ILE A 8 -16.69 -10.29 2.16
CA ILE A 8 -15.71 -11.11 2.89
C ILE A 8 -14.28 -10.65 2.63
N GLY A 9 -14.09 -9.60 1.86
CA GLY A 9 -12.77 -9.04 1.61
C GLY A 9 -12.87 -7.75 0.84
N ILE A 10 -11.84 -6.93 0.98
CA ILE A 10 -11.67 -5.69 0.23
C ILE A 10 -10.17 -5.58 -0.03
N ALA A 11 -9.82 -5.15 -1.23
CA ALA A 11 -8.43 -4.86 -1.54
C ALA A 11 -8.36 -3.67 -2.51
N PRO A 12 -7.43 -2.74 -2.28
CA PRO A 12 -7.14 -1.74 -3.29
C PRO A 12 -6.42 -2.38 -4.48
N GLN A 13 -6.63 -1.83 -5.66
CA GLN A 13 -5.88 -2.18 -6.85
C GLN A 13 -5.10 -0.96 -7.29
N LEU A 14 -3.78 -1.05 -7.28
CA LEU A 14 -2.91 0.05 -7.68
C LEU A 14 -2.35 -0.25 -9.06
N VAL A 15 -2.34 0.76 -9.92
CA VAL A 15 -1.69 0.65 -11.23
C VAL A 15 -0.22 0.91 -11.06
N VAL A 16 0.62 0.01 -11.56
CA VAL A 16 2.08 0.08 -11.42
C VAL A 16 2.74 -0.18 -12.77
N GLU A 17 4.01 0.17 -12.89
CA GLU A 17 4.76 -0.03 -14.12
C GLU A 17 5.20 -1.49 -14.27
N ASP A 18 5.69 -2.09 -13.19
CA ASP A 18 6.23 -3.45 -13.18
C ASP A 18 5.71 -4.17 -11.93
N VAL A 19 4.77 -5.10 -12.13
CA VAL A 19 4.11 -5.77 -11.00
C VAL A 19 5.04 -6.65 -10.18
N VAL A 20 6.07 -7.23 -10.81
CA VAL A 20 7.06 -8.05 -10.09
C VAL A 20 7.91 -7.18 -9.18
N LYS A 21 8.42 -6.09 -9.72
CA LYS A 21 9.24 -5.14 -8.96
C LYS A 21 8.46 -4.58 -7.78
N THR A 22 7.21 -4.21 -7.99
CA THR A 22 6.37 -3.65 -6.93
C THR A 22 6.06 -4.70 -5.87
N ALA A 23 5.70 -5.92 -6.26
CA ALA A 23 5.43 -7.00 -5.31
C ALA A 23 6.67 -7.30 -4.46
N GLU A 24 7.84 -7.34 -5.07
CA GLU A 24 9.09 -7.56 -4.35
C GLU A 24 9.43 -6.42 -3.39
N TYR A 25 9.16 -5.18 -3.78
CA TYR A 25 9.33 -4.04 -2.89
C TYR A 25 8.42 -4.17 -1.65
N TYR A 26 7.16 -4.52 -1.85
CA TYR A 26 6.23 -4.70 -0.73
C TYR A 26 6.66 -5.85 0.18
N ARG A 27 7.23 -6.91 -0.38
CA ARG A 27 7.79 -8.02 0.41
C ARG A 27 9.01 -7.58 1.20
N ASP A 28 9.98 -6.97 0.54
CA ASP A 28 11.31 -6.73 1.11
C ASP A 28 11.36 -5.50 2.02
N VAL A 29 10.55 -4.49 1.74
CA VAL A 29 10.55 -3.22 2.49
C VAL A 29 9.36 -3.12 3.42
N LEU A 30 8.17 -3.49 2.95
CA LEU A 30 6.94 -3.29 3.71
C LEU A 30 6.47 -4.54 4.47
N GLY A 31 7.19 -5.66 4.34
CA GLY A 31 6.91 -6.86 5.12
C GLY A 31 5.69 -7.66 4.68
N PHE A 32 5.22 -7.46 3.46
CA PHE A 32 4.15 -8.27 2.90
C PHE A 32 4.72 -9.57 2.36
N ARG A 33 3.87 -10.58 2.17
CA ARG A 33 4.23 -11.78 1.42
C ARG A 33 3.55 -11.71 0.05
N ILE A 34 4.19 -12.28 -0.96
CA ILE A 34 3.61 -12.36 -2.29
C ILE A 34 2.66 -13.56 -2.33
N ILE A 35 1.38 -13.30 -2.64
CA ILE A 35 0.39 -14.37 -2.79
C ILE A 35 0.55 -15.03 -4.15
N GLY A 36 0.72 -14.24 -5.21
CA GLY A 36 0.86 -14.78 -6.54
C GLY A 36 0.86 -13.72 -7.62
N TYR A 37 1.05 -14.20 -8.85
CA TYR A 37 1.05 -13.42 -10.06
C TYR A 37 0.06 -14.01 -11.05
N PHE A 38 -0.37 -13.21 -12.02
CA PHE A 38 -1.21 -13.65 -13.10
C PHE A 38 -0.52 -13.41 -14.44
N LEU A 39 -0.52 -14.45 -15.29
CA LEU A 39 0.13 -14.55 -16.60
C LEU A 39 1.67 -14.61 -16.53
N ASP A 40 2.28 -14.88 -17.69
CA ASP A 40 3.73 -14.97 -17.82
C ASP A 40 4.09 -14.37 -19.19
N PRO A 41 4.76 -13.18 -19.22
CA PRO A 41 5.18 -12.40 -18.04
C PRO A 41 4.00 -11.83 -17.26
N PRO A 42 4.17 -11.62 -15.94
CA PRO A 42 3.08 -11.19 -15.08
C PRO A 42 2.55 -9.80 -15.44
N VAL A 43 1.22 -9.65 -15.39
CA VAL A 43 0.52 -8.37 -15.57
C VAL A 43 -0.28 -8.00 -14.33
N TYR A 44 -0.31 -8.87 -13.32
CA TYR A 44 -1.03 -8.67 -12.09
C TYR A 44 -0.26 -9.34 -10.95
N ALA A 45 -0.28 -8.74 -9.77
CA ALA A 45 0.35 -9.30 -8.59
C ALA A 45 -0.50 -9.02 -7.36
N MET A 46 -0.38 -9.88 -6.37
CA MET A 46 -1.13 -9.77 -5.13
C MET A 46 -0.18 -10.00 -3.95
N VAL A 47 -0.26 -9.13 -2.95
CA VAL A 47 0.51 -9.24 -1.72
C VAL A 47 -0.42 -9.19 -0.52
N GLU A 48 0.06 -9.70 0.62
CA GLU A 48 -0.73 -9.78 1.84
C GLU A 48 0.14 -9.59 3.08
N ARG A 49 -0.38 -8.86 4.05
CA ARG A 49 0.21 -8.78 5.40
C ARG A 49 -0.93 -8.77 6.41
N ASP A 50 -0.82 -9.63 7.43
CA ASP A 50 -1.80 -9.73 8.52
C ASP A 50 -3.24 -9.97 8.06
N GLY A 51 -3.41 -10.66 6.93
CA GLY A 51 -4.72 -10.96 6.37
C GLY A 51 -5.27 -9.89 5.43
N PHE A 52 -4.56 -8.79 5.21
CA PHE A 52 -4.99 -7.70 4.33
C PHE A 52 -4.18 -7.70 3.04
N GLN A 53 -4.87 -7.55 1.91
CA GLN A 53 -4.28 -7.65 0.60
C GLN A 53 -4.20 -6.30 -0.09
N ILE A 54 -3.16 -6.15 -0.92
CA ILE A 54 -3.04 -5.08 -1.91
C ILE A 54 -2.72 -5.75 -3.24
N HIS A 55 -3.39 -5.32 -4.30
CA HIS A 55 -3.21 -5.85 -5.64
C HIS A 55 -2.60 -4.81 -6.56
N PHE A 56 -1.86 -5.28 -7.56
CA PHE A 56 -1.18 -4.43 -8.52
C PHE A 56 -1.53 -4.89 -9.93
N GLY A 57 -1.95 -3.95 -10.78
CA GLY A 57 -2.14 -4.19 -12.20
C GLY A 57 -1.11 -3.40 -13.00
N LYS A 58 -0.57 -4.02 -14.04
CA LYS A 58 0.40 -3.37 -14.92
C LYS A 58 -0.27 -2.27 -15.72
N SER A 59 0.35 -1.10 -15.80
CA SER A 59 -0.13 0.02 -16.60
C SER A 59 -0.15 -0.34 -18.10
N ASP A 60 -1.26 -0.04 -18.77
CA ASP A 60 -1.37 -0.21 -20.21
C ASP A 60 -0.65 0.91 -20.96
N ALA A 61 -0.55 2.08 -20.33
CA ALA A 61 -0.01 3.29 -20.97
C ALA A 61 1.45 3.55 -20.64
N GLY A 62 2.08 2.68 -19.83
CA GLY A 62 3.46 2.89 -19.37
C GLY A 62 3.64 4.05 -18.40
N SER A 63 2.53 4.58 -17.88
CA SER A 63 2.56 5.67 -16.89
C SER A 63 1.77 5.26 -15.65
N VAL A 64 2.15 5.85 -14.51
CA VAL A 64 1.50 5.62 -13.22
C VAL A 64 0.98 6.95 -12.71
N HIS A 65 -0.28 6.95 -12.29
CA HIS A 65 -0.90 8.12 -11.68
C HIS A 65 -1.21 7.82 -10.22
N ILE A 66 -0.87 8.77 -9.35
CA ILE A 66 -1.15 8.68 -7.93
C ILE A 66 -2.20 9.72 -7.53
N ASN A 67 -2.92 9.47 -6.47
CA ASN A 67 -3.99 10.38 -6.03
C ASN A 67 -3.49 11.78 -5.70
N GLU A 68 -2.28 11.90 -5.19
CA GLU A 68 -1.66 13.19 -4.85
C GLU A 68 -1.56 14.13 -6.05
N ASN A 69 -1.41 13.57 -7.27
CA ASN A 69 -1.35 14.36 -8.49
C ASN A 69 -2.70 14.95 -8.88
N ILE A 70 -3.79 14.35 -8.39
CA ILE A 70 -5.15 14.80 -8.68
C ILE A 70 -5.66 15.68 -7.54
N ARG A 71 -5.41 15.26 -6.30
CA ARG A 71 -5.80 16.04 -5.13
C ARG A 71 -4.71 15.96 -4.08
N LYS A 72 -4.09 17.07 -3.78
CA LYS A 72 -3.02 17.18 -2.79
C LYS A 72 -3.51 16.75 -1.41
N GLY A 73 -2.71 15.98 -0.70
CA GLY A 73 -3.02 15.52 0.64
C GLY A 73 -3.81 14.21 0.71
N ILE A 74 -4.13 13.60 -0.44
CA ILE A 74 -4.83 12.32 -0.48
C ILE A 74 -3.83 11.21 -0.80
N ALA A 75 -3.78 10.20 0.07
CA ALA A 75 -2.97 9.00 -0.14
C ALA A 75 -3.71 8.00 -1.03
N ASP A 76 -2.97 7.01 -1.53
CA ASP A 76 -3.55 5.93 -2.34
C ASP A 76 -4.06 4.79 -1.46
N VAL A 77 -3.44 4.56 -0.31
CA VAL A 77 -3.82 3.51 0.64
C VAL A 77 -3.70 4.07 2.06
N ILE A 78 -4.59 3.65 2.92
CA ILE A 78 -4.51 3.93 4.36
C ILE A 78 -4.35 2.60 5.08
N ILE A 79 -3.39 2.54 6.00
CA ILE A 79 -3.15 1.39 6.88
C ILE A 79 -3.26 1.88 8.32
N TRP A 80 -3.95 1.14 9.17
CA TRP A 80 -4.02 1.45 10.60
C TRP A 80 -3.17 0.46 11.37
N VAL A 81 -2.23 0.99 12.15
CA VAL A 81 -1.30 0.21 12.97
C VAL A 81 -1.21 0.86 14.35
N PRO A 82 -1.84 0.26 15.38
CA PRO A 82 -1.77 0.82 16.74
C PRO A 82 -0.33 0.99 17.25
N GLU A 83 0.55 0.05 16.90
CA GLU A 83 1.98 0.12 17.26
C GLU A 83 2.75 0.97 16.25
N ILE A 84 2.32 2.22 16.07
CA ILE A 84 2.83 3.08 15.00
C ILE A 84 4.33 3.36 15.13
N ASP A 85 4.85 3.53 16.36
CA ASP A 85 6.28 3.79 16.57
C ASP A 85 7.12 2.59 16.12
N GLY A 86 6.72 1.38 16.51
CA GLY A 86 7.41 0.16 16.12
C GLY A 86 7.37 -0.07 14.62
N PHE A 87 6.24 0.19 13.99
CA PHE A 87 6.11 0.04 12.55
C PHE A 87 6.96 1.07 11.80
N TYR A 88 6.98 2.30 12.28
CA TYR A 88 7.84 3.35 11.72
C TYR A 88 9.31 2.93 11.77
N GLU A 89 9.77 2.43 12.92
CA GLU A 89 11.15 1.96 13.08
C GLU A 89 11.46 0.78 12.16
N GLU A 90 10.52 -0.15 12.00
CA GLU A 90 10.67 -1.27 11.07
C GLU A 90 10.91 -0.75 9.65
N LEU A 91 10.09 0.19 9.19
CA LEU A 91 10.19 0.73 7.84
C LEU A 91 11.47 1.54 7.63
N VAL A 92 11.87 2.33 8.61
CA VAL A 92 13.14 3.06 8.57
C VAL A 92 14.31 2.09 8.45
N SER A 93 14.29 1.00 9.20
CA SER A 93 15.36 -0.01 9.16
C SER A 93 15.46 -0.71 7.80
N LYS A 94 14.37 -0.73 7.04
CA LYS A 94 14.31 -1.30 5.69
C LYS A 94 14.53 -0.25 4.59
N ASN A 95 14.90 0.97 4.96
CA ASN A 95 15.13 2.08 4.04
C ASN A 95 13.90 2.46 3.22
N ALA A 96 12.72 2.39 3.81
CA ALA A 96 11.49 2.87 3.19
C ALA A 96 11.60 4.37 2.91
N ASP A 97 10.95 4.84 1.86
CA ASP A 97 10.90 6.26 1.50
C ASP A 97 9.86 6.95 2.37
N ILE A 98 10.31 7.66 3.39
CA ILE A 98 9.43 8.39 4.31
C ILE A 98 9.09 9.74 3.70
N ALA A 99 7.84 9.91 3.27
CA ALA A 99 7.37 11.18 2.72
C ALA A 99 7.09 12.20 3.82
N GLU A 100 6.56 11.73 4.96
CA GLU A 100 6.29 12.57 6.13
C GLU A 100 6.49 11.72 7.37
N GLY A 101 7.29 12.20 8.32
CA GLY A 101 7.52 11.52 9.59
C GLY A 101 6.28 11.56 10.47
N ILE A 102 6.35 10.91 11.65
CA ILE A 102 5.20 10.83 12.55
C ILE A 102 4.78 12.23 13.00
N VAL A 103 3.50 12.55 12.82
CA VAL A 103 2.90 13.80 13.28
C VAL A 103 1.62 13.51 14.05
N GLN A 104 1.30 14.36 15.00
CA GLN A 104 0.01 14.34 15.70
C GLN A 104 -0.98 15.17 14.93
N ARG A 105 -2.10 14.58 14.53
CA ARG A 105 -3.15 15.31 13.84
C ARG A 105 -4.14 15.91 14.83
N ILE A 106 -4.81 16.99 14.42
CA ILE A 106 -5.79 17.67 15.26
C ILE A 106 -7.00 16.80 15.58
N TYR A 107 -7.27 15.76 14.77
CA TYR A 107 -8.37 14.83 14.99
C TYR A 107 -7.98 13.65 15.90
N GLY A 108 -6.79 13.70 16.51
CA GLY A 108 -6.42 12.75 17.56
C GLY A 108 -5.52 11.59 17.13
N SER A 109 -5.36 11.38 15.84
CA SER A 109 -4.54 10.29 15.30
C SER A 109 -3.09 10.73 15.12
N ARG A 110 -2.16 9.81 15.36
CA ARG A 110 -0.75 9.97 14.96
C ARG A 110 -0.60 9.29 13.61
N GLU A 111 0.11 9.92 12.69
CA GLU A 111 0.22 9.44 11.33
C GLU A 111 1.61 9.70 10.75
N PHE A 112 2.00 8.85 9.80
CA PHE A 112 3.12 9.13 8.91
C PHE A 112 2.78 8.67 7.49
N VAL A 113 3.57 9.10 6.51
CA VAL A 113 3.32 8.79 5.11
C VAL A 113 4.60 8.25 4.48
N ILE A 114 4.48 7.15 3.74
CA ILE A 114 5.57 6.60 2.95
C ILE A 114 5.19 6.61 1.46
N ARG A 115 6.21 6.57 0.60
CA ARG A 115 6.05 6.31 -0.84
C ARG A 115 6.53 4.92 -1.12
N ASP A 116 5.81 4.21 -2.00
CA ASP A 116 6.33 2.95 -2.52
C ASP A 116 7.24 3.20 -3.74
N CYS A 117 7.69 2.13 -4.40
CA CYS A 117 8.63 2.24 -5.51
C CYS A 117 8.03 2.88 -6.77
N ASP A 118 6.71 2.97 -6.86
CA ASP A 118 6.00 3.64 -7.96
C ASP A 118 5.57 5.05 -7.58
N GLY A 119 5.82 5.47 -6.35
CA GLY A 119 5.43 6.77 -5.85
C GLY A 119 4.04 6.83 -5.22
N HIS A 120 3.34 5.68 -5.13
CA HIS A 120 2.08 5.65 -4.40
C HIS A 120 2.33 6.00 -2.94
N LYS A 121 1.44 6.80 -2.38
CA LYS A 121 1.53 7.18 -0.97
C LYS A 121 0.67 6.29 -0.11
N ILE A 122 1.27 5.81 0.96
CA ILE A 122 0.60 5.02 1.98
C ILE A 122 0.59 5.83 3.26
N LEU A 123 -0.61 6.17 3.73
CA LEU A 123 -0.81 6.84 5.00
C LEU A 123 -0.93 5.77 6.07
N VAL A 124 -0.14 5.87 7.12
CA VAL A 124 -0.21 4.95 8.26
C VAL A 124 -0.70 5.74 9.47
N GLY A 125 -1.76 5.26 10.10
CA GLY A 125 -2.34 5.88 11.29
C GLY A 125 -2.48 4.90 12.44
N ASP A 126 -2.58 5.40 13.65
CA ASP A 126 -2.80 4.57 14.83
C ASP A 126 -4.31 4.48 15.25
#